data_018f551df463c855f8c75c3b1dd0921a
#
_entry.id   018f551df463c855f8c75c3b1dd0921a
#
_cell.length_a   1.000
_cell.length_b   1.000
_cell.length_c   1.000
_cell.angle_alpha   90.00
_cell.angle_beta   90.00
_cell.angle_gamma   90.00
#
_symmetry.space_group_name_H-M   'P 1'
#
loop_
_entity.id
_entity.type
_entity.pdbx_description
1 polymer ?
#
loop_
_entity_poly.entity_id
_entity_poly.type
_entity_poly.pdbx_seq_one_letter_code
_entity_poly.pdbx_strand_id
1 'polypeptide(L)' 'MSSEYDLDVTFEEQEPDLSHLTETELKTKVAKLPEALRPVAYGLLIEKRTMSDVSQELAIRQAELVTRLHRAKLALLSAD' A
#
# COMPACT_ATOMS: atom_id res chain seq x y z
N MET A 1 26.14 0.49 13.80
CA MET A 1 25.30 0.84 14.93
C MET A 1 24.05 0.02 14.96
N SER A 2 23.78 -0.49 16.11
CA SER A 2 22.59 -1.33 16.24
C SER A 2 21.31 -0.54 16.08
N SER A 3 21.36 0.76 16.30
CA SER A 3 20.14 1.56 16.19
C SER A 3 19.57 1.56 14.77
N GLU A 4 20.45 1.48 13.78
CA GLU A 4 19.95 1.42 12.40
C GLU A 4 19.23 0.12 12.13
N TYR A 5 19.77 -0.96 12.67
CA TYR A 5 19.11 -2.26 12.50
C TYR A 5 17.80 -2.28 13.25
N ASP A 6 17.76 -1.68 14.40
CA ASP A 6 16.53 -1.62 15.18
C ASP A 6 15.46 -0.87 14.42
N LEU A 7 15.85 0.22 13.76
CA LEU A 7 14.88 0.99 12.99
C LEU A 7 14.32 0.17 11.83
N ASP A 8 15.18 -0.57 11.15
CA ASP A 8 14.73 -1.39 10.04
C ASP A 8 13.76 -2.47 10.51
N VAL A 9 14.11 -3.14 11.59
CA VAL A 9 13.23 -4.17 12.13
C VAL A 9 11.91 -3.58 12.57
N THR A 10 11.97 -2.45 13.25
CA THR A 10 10.75 -1.79 13.71
C THR A 10 9.87 -1.39 12.54
N PHE A 11 10.49 -0.89 11.48
CA PHE A 11 9.73 -0.48 10.30
C PHE A 11 8.99 -1.67 9.69
N GLU A 12 9.66 -2.80 9.57
CA GLU A 12 9.03 -3.99 9.01
C GLU A 12 7.88 -4.47 9.88
N GLU A 13 8.07 -4.41 11.18
CA GLU A 13 7.00 -4.85 12.09
C GLU A 13 5.80 -3.94 12.04
N GLN A 14 6.01 -2.68 11.70
CA GLN A 14 4.92 -1.72 11.62
C GLN A 14 4.20 -1.76 10.28
N GLU A 15 4.75 -2.47 9.33
CA GLU A 15 4.11 -2.55 8.03
C GLU A 15 2.77 -3.27 8.15
N PRO A 16 1.70 -2.69 7.59
CA PRO A 16 0.38 -3.30 7.71
C PRO A 16 0.33 -4.67 7.05
N ASP A 17 -0.31 -5.59 7.74
CA ASP A 17 -0.45 -6.95 7.25
C ASP A 17 -1.86 -7.13 6.71
N LEU A 18 -1.97 -7.27 5.40
CA LEU A 18 -3.25 -7.44 4.73
C LEU A 18 -3.52 -8.89 4.34
N SER A 19 -2.65 -9.81 4.75
CA SER A 19 -2.76 -11.19 4.30
C SER A 19 -4.02 -11.88 4.81
N HIS A 20 -4.65 -11.35 5.85
CA HIS A 20 -5.89 -11.93 6.38
C HIS A 20 -7.12 -11.52 5.58
N LEU A 21 -6.98 -10.62 4.64
CA LEU A 21 -8.12 -10.17 3.83
C LEU A 21 -8.25 -11.04 2.58
N THR A 22 -9.48 -11.43 2.26
CA THR A 22 -9.73 -12.10 1.00
C THR A 22 -9.68 -11.08 -0.12
N GLU A 23 -9.59 -11.59 -1.36
CA GLU A 23 -9.55 -10.70 -2.50
C GLU A 23 -10.82 -9.87 -2.59
N THR A 24 -11.96 -10.46 -2.30
CA THR A 24 -13.23 -9.73 -2.32
C THR A 24 -13.26 -8.63 -1.28
N GLU A 25 -12.81 -8.94 -0.06
CA GLU A 25 -12.77 -7.94 0.99
C GLU A 25 -11.82 -6.81 0.64
N LEU A 26 -10.68 -7.16 0.05
CA LEU A 26 -9.70 -6.16 -0.34
C LEU A 26 -10.28 -5.23 -1.39
N LYS A 27 -10.95 -5.77 -2.39
CA LYS A 27 -11.57 -4.94 -3.43
C LYS A 27 -12.60 -3.99 -2.84
N THR A 28 -13.42 -4.49 -1.93
CA THR A 28 -14.44 -3.67 -1.30
C THR A 28 -13.81 -2.51 -0.52
N LYS A 29 -12.76 -2.80 0.22
CA LYS A 29 -12.09 -1.76 1.00
C LYS A 29 -11.37 -0.77 0.10
N VAL A 30 -10.74 -1.25 -0.97
CA VAL A 30 -10.06 -0.36 -1.92
C VAL A 30 -11.05 0.61 -2.54
N ALA A 31 -12.26 0.15 -2.84
CA ALA A 31 -13.26 1.00 -3.44
C ALA A 31 -13.66 2.16 -2.53
N LYS A 32 -13.41 2.04 -1.23
CA LYS A 32 -13.73 3.09 -0.26
C LYS A 32 -12.60 4.06 -0.03
N LEU A 33 -11.44 3.81 -0.63
CA LEU A 33 -10.29 4.69 -0.45
C LEU A 33 -10.51 6.02 -1.16
N PRO A 34 -9.81 7.07 -0.69
CA PRO A 34 -9.81 8.34 -1.41
C PRO A 34 -9.32 8.15 -2.84
N GLU A 35 -9.78 9.05 -3.71
CA GLU A 35 -9.44 8.95 -5.12
C GLU A 35 -7.94 8.92 -5.37
N ALA A 36 -7.16 9.64 -4.54
CA ALA A 36 -5.72 9.68 -4.69
C ALA A 36 -5.06 8.33 -4.38
N LEU A 37 -5.68 7.51 -3.55
CA LEU A 37 -5.10 6.24 -3.12
C LEU A 37 -5.69 5.05 -3.85
N ARG A 38 -6.89 5.20 -4.39
CA ARG A 38 -7.61 4.09 -5.00
C ARG A 38 -6.85 3.42 -6.14
N PRO A 39 -6.36 4.16 -7.14
CA PRO A 39 -5.65 3.50 -8.24
C PRO A 39 -4.35 2.85 -7.79
N VAL A 40 -3.67 3.43 -6.81
CA VAL A 40 -2.45 2.84 -6.28
C VAL A 40 -2.74 1.50 -5.64
N ALA A 41 -3.72 1.46 -4.76
CA ALA A 41 -4.06 0.22 -4.07
C ALA A 41 -4.60 -0.80 -5.04
N TYR A 42 -5.45 -0.39 -5.95
CA TYR A 42 -6.02 -1.33 -6.92
C TYR A 42 -4.93 -1.94 -7.79
N GLY A 43 -4.07 -1.10 -8.34
CA GLY A 43 -3.02 -1.61 -9.23
C GLY A 43 -2.04 -2.53 -8.54
N LEU A 44 -1.62 -2.18 -7.33
CA LEU A 44 -0.58 -2.93 -6.65
C LEU A 44 -1.13 -4.10 -5.85
N LEU A 45 -2.29 -3.96 -5.25
CA LEU A 45 -2.82 -4.99 -4.34
C LEU A 45 -3.81 -5.93 -5.03
N ILE A 46 -4.60 -5.43 -5.94
CA ILE A 46 -5.61 -6.26 -6.63
C ILE A 46 -5.03 -6.85 -7.91
N GLU A 47 -4.50 -5.99 -8.78
CA GLU A 47 -3.97 -6.43 -10.07
C GLU A 47 -2.56 -6.97 -9.97
N LYS A 48 -1.89 -6.70 -8.86
CA LYS A 48 -0.53 -7.19 -8.61
C LYS A 48 0.46 -6.71 -9.66
N ARG A 49 0.27 -5.48 -10.11
CA ARG A 49 1.19 -4.87 -11.07
C ARG A 49 2.46 -4.43 -10.35
N THR A 50 3.51 -4.19 -11.12
CA THR A 50 4.76 -3.71 -10.53
C THR A 50 4.65 -2.24 -10.17
N MET A 51 5.52 -1.79 -9.26
CA MET A 51 5.56 -0.38 -8.90
C MET A 51 5.92 0.48 -10.08
N SER A 52 6.86 0.02 -10.91
CA SER A 52 7.25 0.76 -12.08
C SER A 52 6.06 0.97 -13.02
N ASP A 53 5.29 -0.08 -13.20
CA ASP A 53 4.13 -0.04 -14.09
C ASP A 53 3.10 0.98 -13.58
N VAL A 54 2.77 0.91 -12.30
CA VAL A 54 1.77 1.79 -11.74
C VAL A 54 2.26 3.23 -11.69
N SER A 55 3.53 3.43 -11.33
CA SER A 55 4.06 4.80 -11.27
C SER A 55 4.04 5.46 -12.63
N GLN A 56 4.33 4.71 -13.68
CA GLN A 56 4.28 5.25 -15.03
C GLN A 56 2.85 5.57 -15.45
N GLU A 57 1.94 4.68 -15.11
CA GLU A 57 0.54 4.91 -15.47
C GLU A 57 -0.02 6.16 -14.78
N LEU A 58 0.35 6.36 -13.52
CA LEU A 58 -0.14 7.49 -12.75
C LEU A 58 0.73 8.73 -12.92
N ALA A 59 1.86 8.60 -13.60
CA ALA A 59 2.78 9.71 -13.84
C ALA A 59 3.30 10.31 -12.54
N ILE A 60 3.64 9.45 -11.58
CA ILE A 60 4.22 9.87 -10.31
C ILE A 60 5.53 9.13 -10.09
N ARG A 61 6.34 9.66 -9.19
CA ARG A 61 7.60 9.02 -8.85
C ARG A 61 7.34 7.78 -7.99
N GLN A 62 8.26 6.82 -8.08
CA GLN A 62 8.11 5.60 -7.28
C GLN A 62 8.14 5.91 -5.79
N ALA A 63 8.93 6.89 -5.37
CA ALA A 63 8.95 7.28 -3.96
C ALA A 63 7.59 7.75 -3.49
N GLU A 64 6.90 8.51 -4.32
CA GLU A 64 5.55 8.96 -3.98
C GLU A 64 4.58 7.79 -4.01
N LEU A 65 4.77 6.87 -4.95
CA LEU A 65 3.93 5.69 -5.02
C LEU A 65 4.03 4.87 -3.74
N VAL A 66 5.25 4.68 -3.23
CA VAL A 66 5.45 3.93 -1.99
C VAL A 66 4.72 4.61 -0.84
N THR A 67 4.82 5.94 -0.76
CA THR A 67 4.14 6.68 0.28
C THR A 67 2.62 6.51 0.19
N ARG A 68 2.08 6.61 -1.02
CA ARG A 68 0.64 6.45 -1.20
C ARG A 68 0.20 5.03 -0.90
N LEU A 69 1.01 4.03 -1.27
CA LEU A 69 0.68 2.66 -0.98
C LEU A 69 0.64 2.41 0.52
N HIS A 70 1.61 2.97 1.24
CA HIS A 70 1.63 2.81 2.69
C HIS A 70 0.38 3.42 3.33
N ARG A 71 0.01 4.60 2.89
CA ARG A 71 -1.20 5.25 3.39
C ARG A 71 -2.44 4.45 3.05
N ALA A 72 -2.47 3.87 1.86
CA ALA A 72 -3.60 3.05 1.45
C ALA A 72 -3.72 1.82 2.35
N LYS A 73 -2.60 1.17 2.63
CA LYS A 73 -2.62 0.00 3.51
C LYS A 73 -3.14 0.36 4.90
N LEU A 74 -2.68 1.49 5.44
CA LEU A 74 -3.16 1.91 6.75
C LEU A 74 -4.66 2.20 6.72
N ALA A 75 -5.13 2.82 5.66
CA ALA A 75 -6.55 3.10 5.54
C ALA A 75 -7.37 1.83 5.41
N LEU A 76 -6.84 0.83 4.71
CA LEU A 76 -7.52 -0.44 4.55
C LEU A 76 -7.69 -1.15 5.90
N LEU A 77 -6.71 -1.01 6.77
CA LEU A 77 -6.79 -1.63 8.10
C LEU A 77 -7.71 -0.88 9.03
N SER A 78 -7.82 0.43 8.89
CA SER A 78 -8.65 1.23 9.79
C SER A 78 -10.06 1.42 9.30
N ALA A 79 -10.32 1.24 8.01
CA ALA A 79 -11.66 1.44 7.46
C ALA A 79 -12.49 0.20 7.67
N ASP A 80 -13.55 0.31 8.39
CA ASP A 80 -14.45 -0.81 8.61
C ASP A 80 -15.79 -0.60 7.99
#